data_acb51454fc5b299858f206deb4b1d1ab
#
_entry.id   acb51454fc5b299858f206deb4b1d1ab
#
_cell.length_a   1.000
_cell.length_b   1.000
_cell.length_c   1.000
_cell.angle_alpha   90.00
_cell.angle_beta   90.00
_cell.angle_gamma   90.00
#
_symmetry.space_group_name_H-M   'P 1'
#
loop_
_entity.id
_entity.type
_entity.pdbx_description
1 polymer ?
#
loop_
_entity_poly.entity_id
_entity_poly.type
_entity_poly.pdbx_seq_one_letter_code
_entity_poly.pdbx_strand_id
1 'polypeptide(L)'
;LEDLVMGKLHGHTIGLDICTTLHMDVTLDDLDWCIDQIMPANPAYFMALPTKNDPMLSYLTTSFADHVRVRELFSYKVNDAMWEFFKRIGIIGSDNKPTVLFGQPNQVYLRYCRAKGDIRSDEKILMEGKAAIERVRKRGVPIAEGYGEKTWQMQPSQDLEIRELYKDAKYCLWTEWEPSYLKSIRKAIVVSSMSANRIDYVYHPASGERLSPEGLLEIQTLSKRLKKSLPDVQIIISDGLNTRSLMDEGNLEIFLPAVYKQLTALNLSIAEAPIVIRNGRVRAGYEVGELLFGKDSLR
;
A
#
# COMPACT_ATOMS: atom_id res chain seq x y z
N LEU A 1 -13.15 -13.95 -9.13
CA LEU A 1 -14.31 -14.21 -10.02
C LEU A 1 -15.47 -14.85 -9.26
N GLU A 2 -15.17 -15.83 -8.43
CA GLU A 2 -16.13 -16.59 -7.65
C GLU A 2 -17.02 -15.70 -6.78
N ASP A 3 -16.44 -14.81 -5.98
CA ASP A 3 -17.16 -13.86 -5.13
C ASP A 3 -18.11 -12.95 -5.94
N LEU A 4 -17.67 -12.52 -7.14
CA LEU A 4 -18.48 -11.69 -8.02
C LEU A 4 -19.73 -12.46 -8.50
N VAL A 5 -19.54 -13.71 -8.95
CA VAL A 5 -20.63 -14.56 -9.42
C VAL A 5 -21.60 -14.88 -8.30
N MET A 6 -21.08 -15.31 -7.15
CA MET A 6 -21.91 -15.61 -5.97
C MET A 6 -22.68 -14.39 -5.48
N GLY A 7 -22.03 -13.24 -5.37
CA GLY A 7 -22.70 -12.02 -4.99
C GLY A 7 -23.84 -11.65 -5.93
N LYS A 8 -23.64 -11.76 -7.24
CA LYS A 8 -24.71 -11.52 -8.24
C LYS A 8 -25.87 -12.51 -8.15
N LEU A 9 -25.57 -13.78 -7.92
CA LEU A 9 -26.61 -14.79 -7.72
C LEU A 9 -27.48 -14.49 -6.48
N HIS A 10 -26.91 -13.84 -5.46
CA HIS A 10 -27.62 -13.35 -4.29
C HIS A 10 -28.23 -11.95 -4.46
N GLY A 11 -28.19 -11.35 -5.63
CA GLY A 11 -28.76 -10.03 -5.92
C GLY A 11 -27.92 -8.86 -5.39
N HIS A 12 -26.65 -9.07 -5.04
CA HIS A 12 -25.77 -8.01 -4.55
C HIS A 12 -25.05 -7.27 -5.69
N THR A 13 -24.81 -5.99 -5.46
CA THR A 13 -23.93 -5.18 -6.29
C THR A 13 -22.49 -5.37 -5.83
N ILE A 14 -21.65 -6.01 -6.64
CA ILE A 14 -20.27 -6.34 -6.30
C ILE A 14 -19.31 -5.47 -7.11
N GLY A 15 -18.47 -4.72 -6.40
CA GLY A 15 -17.29 -4.09 -6.94
C GLY A 15 -16.03 -4.91 -6.64
N LEU A 16 -14.96 -4.67 -7.38
CA LEU A 16 -13.72 -5.44 -7.27
C LEU A 16 -12.49 -4.53 -7.11
N ASP A 17 -11.55 -5.03 -6.33
CA ASP A 17 -10.14 -4.69 -6.41
C ASP A 17 -9.40 -5.92 -6.96
N ILE A 18 -8.94 -5.83 -8.22
CA ILE A 18 -8.19 -6.92 -8.85
C ILE A 18 -6.73 -6.67 -8.54
N CYS A 19 -6.23 -7.34 -7.53
CA CYS A 19 -4.87 -7.17 -7.04
C CYS A 19 -4.20 -8.51 -6.76
N THR A 20 -2.88 -8.48 -6.63
CA THR A 20 -2.06 -9.63 -6.24
C THR A 20 -1.33 -9.32 -4.95
N THR A 21 -0.98 -10.34 -4.19
CA THR A 21 -0.06 -10.19 -3.06
C THR A 21 1.35 -10.59 -3.47
N LEU A 22 2.36 -10.03 -2.81
CA LEU A 22 3.77 -10.16 -3.21
C LEU A 22 4.30 -11.60 -3.19
N HIS A 23 3.68 -12.51 -2.40
CA HIS A 23 4.07 -13.92 -2.36
C HIS A 23 3.49 -14.76 -3.50
N MET A 24 2.51 -14.22 -4.24
CA MET A 24 1.98 -14.88 -5.42
C MET A 24 2.98 -14.77 -6.57
N ASP A 25 3.09 -15.82 -7.37
CA ASP A 25 3.89 -15.80 -8.59
C ASP A 25 3.05 -15.28 -9.75
N VAL A 26 2.76 -13.97 -9.72
CA VAL A 26 1.96 -13.25 -10.70
C VAL A 26 2.79 -12.11 -11.27
N THR A 27 2.79 -11.97 -12.58
CA THR A 27 3.43 -10.89 -13.33
C THR A 27 2.42 -9.79 -13.71
N LEU A 28 2.91 -8.69 -14.27
CA LEU A 28 2.04 -7.65 -14.86
C LEU A 28 1.16 -8.21 -15.99
N ASP A 29 1.71 -9.13 -16.78
CA ASP A 29 1.00 -9.72 -17.92
C ASP A 29 -0.09 -10.69 -17.45
N ASP A 30 0.15 -11.43 -16.34
CA ASP A 30 -0.86 -12.28 -15.71
C ASP A 30 -2.00 -11.45 -15.11
N LEU A 31 -1.71 -10.26 -14.59
CA LEU A 31 -2.75 -9.35 -14.11
C LEU A 31 -3.70 -8.94 -15.24
N ASP A 32 -3.19 -8.65 -16.42
CA ASP A 32 -4.00 -8.33 -17.60
C ASP A 32 -4.90 -9.51 -17.98
N TRP A 33 -4.37 -10.73 -17.95
CA TRP A 33 -5.17 -11.93 -18.16
C TRP A 33 -6.28 -12.09 -17.10
N CYS A 34 -5.99 -11.85 -15.82
CA CYS A 34 -6.99 -11.88 -14.75
C CYS A 34 -8.14 -10.90 -15.00
N ILE A 35 -7.81 -9.67 -15.42
CA ILE A 35 -8.80 -8.64 -15.76
C ILE A 35 -9.71 -9.15 -16.89
N ASP A 36 -9.13 -9.72 -17.94
CA ASP A 36 -9.88 -10.23 -19.10
C ASP A 36 -10.85 -11.36 -18.72
N GLN A 37 -10.47 -12.22 -17.76
CA GLN A 37 -11.34 -13.29 -17.28
C GLN A 37 -12.49 -12.79 -16.38
N ILE A 38 -12.27 -11.69 -15.67
CA ILE A 38 -13.23 -11.17 -14.68
C ILE A 38 -14.24 -10.22 -15.32
N MET A 39 -13.80 -9.37 -16.23
CA MET A 39 -14.63 -8.30 -16.77
C MET A 39 -15.89 -8.74 -17.50
N PRO A 40 -15.94 -9.89 -18.23
CA PRO A 40 -17.19 -10.40 -18.80
C PRO A 40 -18.30 -10.62 -17.78
N ALA A 41 -17.97 -10.87 -16.51
CA ALA A 41 -18.95 -10.97 -15.43
C ALA A 41 -19.54 -9.63 -15.00
N ASN A 42 -19.13 -8.52 -15.61
CA ASN A 42 -19.65 -7.17 -15.43
C ASN A 42 -19.74 -6.74 -13.95
N PRO A 43 -18.61 -6.53 -13.24
CA PRO A 43 -18.62 -5.96 -11.92
C PRO A 43 -19.22 -4.55 -11.94
N ALA A 44 -19.82 -4.12 -10.81
CA ALA A 44 -20.44 -2.80 -10.71
C ALA A 44 -19.41 -1.66 -10.81
N TYR A 45 -18.23 -1.90 -10.30
CA TYR A 45 -17.04 -1.06 -10.46
C TYR A 45 -15.79 -1.92 -10.26
N PHE A 46 -14.65 -1.43 -10.68
CA PHE A 46 -13.36 -1.92 -10.19
C PHE A 46 -12.43 -0.77 -9.85
N MET A 47 -11.58 -1.00 -8.86
CA MET A 47 -10.64 -0.01 -8.36
C MET A 47 -9.59 0.30 -9.43
N ALA A 48 -9.01 1.47 -9.36
CA ALA A 48 -7.87 1.83 -10.20
C ALA A 48 -6.96 2.82 -9.48
N LEU A 49 -5.67 2.58 -9.62
CA LEU A 49 -4.61 3.48 -9.18
C LEU A 49 -3.98 4.21 -10.38
N PRO A 50 -3.21 5.27 -10.15
CA PRO A 50 -2.49 5.95 -11.24
C PRO A 50 -1.55 5.03 -12.02
N THR A 51 -1.01 4.00 -11.36
CA THR A 51 -0.12 2.99 -11.95
C THR A 51 -0.61 1.59 -11.58
N LYS A 52 -0.02 0.54 -12.19
CA LYS A 52 -0.30 -0.86 -11.83
C LYS A 52 0.32 -1.31 -10.51
N ASN A 53 0.90 -0.40 -9.75
CA ASN A 53 1.64 -0.69 -8.53
C ASN A 53 1.04 0.09 -7.36
N ASP A 54 0.69 -0.60 -6.28
CA ASP A 54 0.18 0.04 -5.07
C ASP A 54 1.28 0.87 -4.40
N PRO A 55 1.02 2.15 -4.09
CA PRO A 55 2.05 3.05 -3.56
C PRO A 55 2.47 2.75 -2.12
N MET A 56 1.74 1.91 -1.40
CA MET A 56 2.02 1.58 -0.01
C MET A 56 2.83 0.29 0.13
N LEU A 57 2.45 -0.77 -0.57
CA LEU A 57 3.05 -2.10 -0.45
C LEU A 57 3.63 -2.62 -1.77
N SER A 58 3.50 -1.87 -2.86
CA SER A 58 4.00 -2.19 -4.19
C SER A 58 3.50 -3.52 -4.80
N TYR A 59 2.37 -4.05 -4.33
CA TYR A 59 1.71 -5.17 -5.01
C TYR A 59 1.08 -4.71 -6.32
N LEU A 60 0.83 -5.65 -7.23
CA LEU A 60 0.18 -5.33 -8.49
C LEU A 60 -1.32 -5.17 -8.32
N THR A 61 -1.87 -4.14 -8.95
CA THR A 61 -3.30 -3.83 -8.95
C THR A 61 -3.70 -3.17 -10.27
N THR A 62 -4.99 -3.01 -10.50
CA THR A 62 -5.53 -2.33 -11.68
C THR A 62 -5.21 -0.84 -11.68
N SER A 63 -5.00 -0.30 -12.85
CA SER A 63 -4.63 1.09 -13.09
C SER A 63 -5.67 1.85 -13.93
N PHE A 64 -5.51 3.16 -14.06
CA PHE A 64 -6.30 3.98 -14.99
C PHE A 64 -6.18 3.50 -16.44
N ALA A 65 -5.02 2.98 -16.84
CA ALA A 65 -4.83 2.39 -18.17
C ALA A 65 -5.70 1.16 -18.40
N ASP A 66 -5.89 0.31 -17.38
CA ASP A 66 -6.76 -0.86 -17.45
C ASP A 66 -8.22 -0.47 -17.67
N HIS A 67 -8.68 0.64 -17.11
CA HIS A 67 -10.01 1.16 -17.39
C HIS A 67 -10.19 1.56 -18.85
N VAL A 68 -9.17 2.12 -19.49
CA VAL A 68 -9.19 2.41 -20.93
C VAL A 68 -9.25 1.11 -21.74
N ARG A 69 -8.42 0.14 -21.38
CA ARG A 69 -8.37 -1.19 -22.03
C ARG A 69 -9.72 -1.91 -21.94
N VAL A 70 -10.32 -1.94 -20.76
CA VAL A 70 -11.64 -2.57 -20.53
C VAL A 70 -12.74 -1.91 -21.38
N ARG A 71 -12.73 -0.59 -21.50
CA ARG A 71 -13.67 0.12 -22.38
C ARG A 71 -13.49 -0.28 -23.85
N GLU A 72 -12.25 -0.37 -24.31
CA GLU A 72 -11.97 -0.76 -25.71
C GLU A 72 -12.35 -2.22 -25.98
N LEU A 73 -12.04 -3.15 -25.08
CA LEU A 73 -12.27 -4.58 -25.31
C LEU A 73 -13.70 -5.03 -25.05
N PHE A 74 -14.37 -4.46 -24.03
CA PHE A 74 -15.69 -4.91 -23.58
C PHE A 74 -16.80 -3.88 -23.83
N SER A 75 -16.49 -2.76 -24.48
CA SER A 75 -17.45 -1.68 -24.77
C SER A 75 -18.09 -1.08 -23.50
N TYR A 76 -17.38 -1.15 -22.36
CA TYR A 76 -17.83 -0.53 -21.13
C TYR A 76 -17.55 0.97 -21.14
N LYS A 77 -18.31 1.71 -20.36
CA LYS A 77 -18.07 3.15 -20.13
C LYS A 77 -18.34 3.48 -18.66
N VAL A 78 -17.85 4.64 -18.24
CA VAL A 78 -18.23 5.24 -16.96
C VAL A 78 -19.73 5.61 -16.98
N ASN A 79 -20.31 5.99 -15.83
CA ASN A 79 -21.70 6.47 -15.81
C ASN A 79 -21.91 7.66 -16.76
N ASP A 80 -23.15 7.86 -17.18
CA ASP A 80 -23.46 8.85 -18.22
C ASP A 80 -23.08 10.29 -17.82
N ALA A 81 -23.24 10.66 -16.57
CA ALA A 81 -22.88 12.00 -16.10
C ALA A 81 -21.36 12.25 -16.23
N MET A 82 -20.53 11.27 -15.89
CA MET A 82 -19.08 11.37 -16.04
C MET A 82 -18.66 11.31 -17.52
N TRP A 83 -19.36 10.52 -18.32
CA TRP A 83 -19.10 10.45 -19.76
C TRP A 83 -19.36 11.80 -20.46
N GLU A 84 -20.45 12.44 -20.15
CA GLU A 84 -20.77 13.78 -20.67
C GLU A 84 -19.82 14.85 -20.12
N PHE A 85 -19.34 14.71 -18.87
CA PHE A 85 -18.30 15.58 -18.35
C PHE A 85 -16.99 15.44 -19.14
N PHE A 86 -16.54 14.22 -19.47
CA PHE A 86 -15.34 13.99 -20.27
C PHE A 86 -15.47 14.57 -21.69
N LYS A 87 -16.65 14.50 -22.31
CA LYS A 87 -16.92 15.17 -23.58
C LYS A 87 -16.83 16.69 -23.43
N ARG A 88 -17.45 17.25 -22.39
CA ARG A 88 -17.45 18.70 -22.15
C ARG A 88 -16.06 19.28 -21.97
N ILE A 89 -15.16 18.58 -21.31
CA ILE A 89 -13.75 19.02 -21.13
C ILE A 89 -12.84 18.59 -22.31
N GLY A 90 -13.39 17.88 -23.28
CA GLY A 90 -12.72 17.54 -24.53
C GLY A 90 -11.74 16.35 -24.44
N ILE A 91 -11.80 15.52 -23.39
CA ILE A 91 -11.01 14.28 -23.30
C ILE A 91 -11.58 13.21 -24.24
N ILE A 92 -12.89 13.14 -24.35
CA ILE A 92 -13.61 12.27 -25.28
C ILE A 92 -14.20 13.12 -26.39
N GLY A 93 -13.99 12.71 -27.62
CA GLY A 93 -14.52 13.38 -28.81
C GLY A 93 -16.00 13.06 -29.07
N SER A 94 -16.57 13.72 -30.07
CA SER A 94 -17.95 13.47 -30.54
C SER A 94 -18.14 12.06 -31.10
N ASP A 95 -17.07 11.42 -31.53
CA ASP A 95 -17.00 10.03 -31.99
C ASP A 95 -16.90 9.01 -30.84
N ASN A 96 -17.01 9.49 -29.59
CA ASN A 96 -16.83 8.69 -28.36
C ASN A 96 -15.43 8.09 -28.17
N LYS A 97 -14.41 8.59 -28.86
CA LYS A 97 -13.02 8.13 -28.74
C LYS A 97 -12.16 9.11 -27.96
N PRO A 98 -11.06 8.67 -27.36
CA PRO A 98 -10.07 9.54 -26.76
C PRO A 98 -9.54 10.58 -27.77
N THR A 99 -9.41 11.83 -27.33
CA THR A 99 -8.81 12.92 -28.11
C THR A 99 -7.31 13.00 -27.90
N VAL A 100 -6.64 13.96 -28.55
CA VAL A 100 -5.23 14.29 -28.32
C VAL A 100 -4.91 14.75 -26.88
N LEU A 101 -5.92 15.10 -26.08
CA LEU A 101 -5.75 15.44 -24.66
C LEU A 101 -5.56 14.21 -23.79
N PHE A 102 -5.92 13.03 -24.28
CA PHE A 102 -5.72 11.77 -23.54
C PHE A 102 -4.22 11.52 -23.34
N GLY A 103 -3.85 11.14 -22.12
CA GLY A 103 -2.45 10.96 -21.75
C GLY A 103 -1.66 12.26 -21.49
N GLN A 104 -2.33 13.43 -21.53
CA GLN A 104 -1.72 14.74 -21.27
C GLN A 104 -2.32 15.35 -19.98
N PRO A 105 -1.92 14.89 -18.79
CA PRO A 105 -2.57 15.26 -17.52
C PRO A 105 -2.57 16.77 -17.26
N ASN A 106 -1.50 17.49 -17.65
CA ASN A 106 -1.44 18.94 -17.49
C ASN A 106 -2.46 19.66 -18.38
N GLN A 107 -2.66 19.20 -19.61
CA GLN A 107 -3.66 19.78 -20.51
C GLN A 107 -5.09 19.48 -20.03
N VAL A 108 -5.30 18.26 -19.55
CA VAL A 108 -6.56 17.86 -18.90
C VAL A 108 -6.84 18.71 -17.66
N TYR A 109 -5.83 18.95 -16.83
CA TYR A 109 -5.94 19.83 -15.67
C TYR A 109 -6.34 21.26 -16.04
N LEU A 110 -5.71 21.83 -17.07
CA LEU A 110 -6.07 23.13 -17.60
C LEU A 110 -7.56 23.17 -18.03
N ARG A 111 -8.02 22.18 -18.79
CA ARG A 111 -9.43 22.07 -19.21
C ARG A 111 -10.37 21.95 -18.04
N TYR A 112 -10.02 21.14 -17.04
CA TYR A 112 -10.78 21.01 -15.81
C TYR A 112 -10.91 22.34 -15.07
N CYS A 113 -9.81 23.07 -14.87
CA CYS A 113 -9.81 24.38 -14.21
C CYS A 113 -10.70 25.37 -14.97
N ARG A 114 -10.62 25.42 -16.30
CA ARG A 114 -11.49 26.25 -17.15
C ARG A 114 -12.97 25.88 -17.00
N ALA A 115 -13.29 24.60 -16.97
CA ALA A 115 -14.65 24.11 -16.75
C ALA A 115 -15.21 24.48 -15.36
N LYS A 116 -14.33 24.72 -14.38
CA LYS A 116 -14.67 25.22 -13.03
C LYS A 116 -14.69 26.74 -12.91
N GLY A 117 -14.45 27.49 -14.00
CA GLY A 117 -14.44 28.94 -14.00
C GLY A 117 -13.14 29.59 -13.55
N ASP A 118 -12.02 28.86 -13.54
CA ASP A 118 -10.70 29.44 -13.23
C ASP A 118 -10.25 30.34 -14.36
N ILE A 119 -10.02 31.63 -14.05
CA ILE A 119 -9.67 32.70 -15.00
C ILE A 119 -8.15 33.02 -15.02
N ARG A 120 -7.35 32.33 -14.21
CA ARG A 120 -5.88 32.52 -14.20
C ARG A 120 -5.29 32.25 -15.58
N SER A 121 -4.06 32.76 -15.87
CA SER A 121 -3.41 32.46 -17.14
C SER A 121 -3.12 30.95 -17.30
N ASP A 122 -3.08 30.47 -18.55
CA ASP A 122 -2.83 29.07 -18.86
C ASP A 122 -1.47 28.62 -18.32
N GLU A 123 -0.43 29.46 -18.46
CA GLU A 123 0.91 29.16 -17.94
C GLU A 123 0.89 28.91 -16.42
N LYS A 124 0.14 29.71 -15.67
CA LYS A 124 0.05 29.57 -14.21
C LYS A 124 -0.62 28.27 -13.81
N ILE A 125 -1.70 27.90 -14.50
CA ILE A 125 -2.43 26.64 -14.23
C ILE A 125 -1.53 25.43 -14.63
N LEU A 126 -0.87 25.48 -15.79
CA LEU A 126 0.01 24.41 -16.26
C LEU A 126 1.23 24.23 -15.32
N MET A 127 1.83 25.32 -14.84
CA MET A 127 2.89 25.25 -13.82
C MET A 127 2.42 24.58 -12.53
N GLU A 128 1.23 24.93 -12.05
CA GLU A 128 0.64 24.32 -10.85
C GLU A 128 0.42 22.82 -11.04
N GLY A 129 -0.13 22.41 -12.18
CA GLY A 129 -0.35 21.00 -12.52
C GLY A 129 0.97 20.22 -12.58
N LYS A 130 1.99 20.77 -13.25
CA LYS A 130 3.32 20.17 -13.30
C LYS A 130 3.94 20.03 -11.91
N ALA A 131 3.87 21.08 -11.10
CA ALA A 131 4.40 21.04 -9.72
C ALA A 131 3.66 20.02 -8.86
N ALA A 132 2.34 19.79 -9.09
CA ALA A 132 1.58 18.78 -8.39
C ALA A 132 2.05 17.35 -8.76
N ILE A 133 2.27 17.07 -10.04
CA ILE A 133 2.81 15.78 -10.51
C ILE A 133 4.19 15.54 -9.90
N GLU A 134 5.09 16.50 -9.95
CA GLU A 134 6.43 16.38 -9.39
C GLU A 134 6.42 16.13 -7.86
N ARG A 135 5.51 16.76 -7.12
CA ARG A 135 5.37 16.48 -5.68
C ARG A 135 4.96 15.04 -5.40
N VAL A 136 4.11 14.46 -6.25
CA VAL A 136 3.68 13.07 -6.09
C VAL A 136 4.80 12.10 -6.47
N ARG A 137 5.52 12.37 -7.57
CA ARG A 137 6.70 11.58 -7.98
C ARG A 137 7.79 11.57 -6.93
N LYS A 138 8.07 12.72 -6.30
CA LYS A 138 9.03 12.82 -5.18
C LYS A 138 8.65 11.99 -3.96
N ARG A 139 7.40 11.57 -3.84
CA ARG A 139 6.92 10.64 -2.79
C ARG A 139 7.02 9.17 -3.21
N GLY A 140 7.64 8.87 -4.36
CA GLY A 140 7.82 7.51 -4.84
C GLY A 140 6.64 6.94 -5.63
N VAL A 141 5.67 7.78 -6.04
CA VAL A 141 4.56 7.33 -6.90
C VAL A 141 4.87 7.66 -8.36
N PRO A 142 5.14 6.67 -9.23
CA PRO A 142 5.53 6.87 -10.63
C PRO A 142 4.31 7.23 -11.50
N ILE A 143 3.74 8.42 -11.32
CA ILE A 143 2.60 8.87 -12.13
C ILE A 143 2.98 8.96 -13.61
N ALA A 144 2.15 8.32 -14.46
CA ALA A 144 2.29 8.36 -15.90
C ALA A 144 1.96 9.74 -16.50
N GLU A 145 2.75 10.12 -17.49
CA GLU A 145 2.40 11.14 -18.49
C GLU A 145 2.57 10.49 -19.88
N GLY A 146 1.47 10.45 -20.64
CA GLY A 146 1.47 9.76 -21.92
C GLY A 146 1.07 8.28 -21.84
N TYR A 147 1.30 7.58 -22.93
CA TYR A 147 1.03 6.16 -23.10
C TYR A 147 1.97 5.57 -24.16
N GLY A 148 2.02 4.23 -24.29
CA GLY A 148 2.82 3.53 -25.29
C GLY A 148 2.22 3.58 -26.69
N GLU A 149 2.26 2.48 -27.44
CA GLU A 149 1.68 2.40 -28.79
C GLU A 149 0.15 2.50 -28.79
N LYS A 150 -0.49 1.93 -27.76
CA LYS A 150 -1.93 1.97 -27.54
C LYS A 150 -2.27 2.80 -26.33
N THR A 151 -3.45 3.41 -26.32
CA THR A 151 -3.94 4.31 -25.27
C THR A 151 -4.00 3.69 -23.88
N TRP A 152 -3.93 2.38 -23.77
CA TRP A 152 -3.91 1.63 -22.50
C TRP A 152 -2.55 1.01 -22.15
N GLN A 153 -1.54 1.23 -22.97
CA GLN A 153 -0.19 0.76 -22.69
C GLN A 153 0.58 1.81 -21.91
N MET A 154 1.31 1.39 -20.91
CA MET A 154 2.29 2.27 -20.25
C MET A 154 3.43 2.61 -21.21
N GLN A 155 4.05 3.76 -21.00
CA GLN A 155 5.32 4.06 -21.68
C GLN A 155 6.39 3.04 -21.27
N PRO A 156 7.32 2.64 -22.17
CA PRO A 156 8.32 1.63 -21.87
C PRO A 156 9.18 1.93 -20.63
N SER A 157 9.53 3.20 -20.42
CA SER A 157 10.29 3.62 -19.22
C SER A 157 9.51 3.42 -17.92
N GLN A 158 8.21 3.67 -17.94
CA GLN A 158 7.34 3.49 -16.78
C GLN A 158 7.05 2.01 -16.52
N ASP A 159 6.84 1.21 -17.56
CA ASP A 159 6.67 -0.24 -17.42
C ASP A 159 7.89 -0.87 -16.74
N LEU A 160 9.10 -0.46 -17.18
CA LEU A 160 10.34 -0.90 -16.55
C LEU A 160 10.43 -0.48 -15.08
N GLU A 161 10.14 0.77 -14.76
CA GLU A 161 10.15 1.28 -13.39
C GLU A 161 9.19 0.48 -12.48
N ILE A 162 7.97 0.20 -12.94
CA ILE A 162 6.99 -0.57 -12.17
C ILE A 162 7.45 -2.01 -11.95
N ARG A 163 8.06 -2.65 -12.95
CA ARG A 163 8.61 -4.01 -12.82
C ARG A 163 9.74 -4.06 -11.79
N GLU A 164 10.62 -3.07 -11.76
CA GLU A 164 11.70 -2.99 -10.77
C GLU A 164 11.15 -2.71 -9.35
N LEU A 165 10.18 -1.82 -9.19
CA LEU A 165 9.51 -1.57 -7.91
C LEU A 165 8.83 -2.85 -7.38
N TYR A 166 8.15 -3.59 -8.25
CA TYR A 166 7.50 -4.85 -7.86
C TYR A 166 8.52 -5.93 -7.46
N LYS A 167 9.62 -6.04 -8.19
CA LYS A 167 10.73 -6.94 -7.87
C LYS A 167 11.37 -6.60 -6.52
N ASP A 168 11.61 -5.32 -6.25
CA ASP A 168 12.14 -4.86 -4.96
C ASP A 168 11.16 -5.15 -3.82
N ALA A 169 9.87 -4.92 -4.02
CA ALA A 169 8.84 -5.25 -3.04
C ALA A 169 8.77 -6.76 -2.72
N LYS A 170 8.89 -7.62 -3.74
CA LYS A 170 9.02 -9.08 -3.54
C LYS A 170 10.26 -9.41 -2.71
N TYR A 171 11.39 -8.78 -2.99
CA TYR A 171 12.61 -8.96 -2.20
C TYR A 171 12.41 -8.50 -0.74
N CYS A 172 11.77 -7.35 -0.52
CA CYS A 172 11.48 -6.84 0.82
C CYS A 172 10.59 -7.80 1.64
N LEU A 173 9.62 -8.45 0.98
CA LEU A 173 8.75 -9.43 1.66
C LEU A 173 9.54 -10.57 2.30
N TRP A 174 10.60 -11.06 1.61
CA TRP A 174 11.40 -12.20 2.06
C TRP A 174 12.58 -11.81 2.95
N THR A 175 12.83 -10.50 3.12
CA THR A 175 13.93 -10.01 3.96
C THR A 175 13.55 -10.14 5.44
N GLU A 176 14.46 -10.70 6.23
CA GLU A 176 14.38 -10.73 7.69
C GLU A 176 15.30 -9.67 8.33
N TRP A 177 15.15 -9.47 9.64
CA TRP A 177 16.06 -8.63 10.40
C TRP A 177 17.51 -9.04 10.26
N GLU A 178 18.38 -8.11 9.92
CA GLU A 178 19.83 -8.34 10.00
C GLU A 178 20.26 -8.42 11.46
N PRO A 179 21.03 -9.48 11.85
CA PRO A 179 21.46 -9.64 13.23
C PRO A 179 22.30 -8.47 13.76
N SER A 180 23.09 -7.83 12.90
CA SER A 180 23.86 -6.63 13.20
C SER A 180 22.95 -5.45 13.52
N TYR A 181 21.89 -5.27 12.74
CA TYR A 181 20.92 -4.20 12.94
C TYR A 181 20.13 -4.39 14.24
N LEU A 182 19.67 -5.60 14.54
CA LEU A 182 18.99 -5.88 15.82
C LEU A 182 19.84 -5.51 17.02
N LYS A 183 21.16 -5.77 16.96
CA LYS A 183 22.11 -5.40 18.03
C LYS A 183 22.30 -3.89 18.16
N SER A 184 22.07 -3.12 17.10
CA SER A 184 22.18 -1.66 17.12
C SER A 184 21.00 -0.99 17.84
N ILE A 185 19.83 -1.65 17.90
CA ILE A 185 18.66 -1.12 18.59
C ILE A 185 18.94 -1.12 20.10
N ARG A 186 19.17 0.06 20.65
CA ARG A 186 19.61 0.25 22.03
C ARG A 186 18.66 -0.40 23.03
N LYS A 187 19.19 -1.29 23.87
CA LYS A 187 18.48 -1.99 24.95
C LYS A 187 17.29 -2.85 24.50
N ALA A 188 17.15 -3.15 23.21
CA ALA A 188 16.01 -3.94 22.72
C ALA A 188 15.94 -5.31 23.38
N ILE A 189 14.73 -5.69 23.77
CA ILE A 189 14.39 -7.07 24.15
C ILE A 189 13.90 -7.74 22.88
N VAL A 190 14.65 -8.72 22.37
CA VAL A 190 14.35 -9.39 21.10
C VAL A 190 13.70 -10.73 21.39
N VAL A 191 12.47 -10.91 20.92
CA VAL A 191 11.70 -12.14 20.99
C VAL A 191 11.29 -12.60 19.60
N SER A 192 10.86 -13.84 19.46
CA SER A 192 10.34 -14.39 18.20
C SER A 192 8.84 -14.72 18.32
N SER A 193 8.15 -14.67 17.20
CA SER A 193 6.82 -15.26 17.08
C SER A 193 6.92 -16.80 17.00
N MET A 194 5.77 -17.48 16.87
CA MET A 194 5.72 -18.94 16.63
C MET A 194 6.15 -19.31 15.20
N SER A 195 6.30 -18.34 14.30
CA SER A 195 6.76 -18.62 12.92
C SER A 195 8.17 -19.22 12.94
N ALA A 196 8.33 -20.39 12.34
CA ALA A 196 9.61 -21.08 12.27
C ALA A 196 10.66 -20.31 11.44
N ASN A 197 10.21 -19.61 10.42
CA ASN A 197 11.02 -18.80 9.50
C ASN A 197 10.12 -17.84 8.71
N ARG A 198 10.72 -17.06 7.79
CA ARG A 198 9.98 -16.07 6.96
C ARG A 198 8.95 -16.73 6.04
N ILE A 199 9.21 -17.93 5.53
CA ILE A 199 8.26 -18.65 4.68
C ILE A 199 7.02 -19.04 5.49
N ASP A 200 7.20 -19.61 6.67
CA ASP A 200 6.11 -19.95 7.59
C ASP A 200 5.29 -18.71 7.97
N TYR A 201 5.97 -17.60 8.27
CA TYR A 201 5.33 -16.31 8.56
C TYR A 201 4.41 -15.81 7.44
N VAL A 202 4.82 -15.97 6.18
CA VAL A 202 4.07 -15.47 5.02
C VAL A 202 2.89 -16.38 4.70
N TYR A 203 3.09 -17.69 4.67
CA TYR A 203 2.07 -18.66 4.27
C TYR A 203 1.13 -19.11 5.39
N HIS A 204 1.56 -19.00 6.65
CA HIS A 204 0.76 -19.36 7.82
C HIS A 204 0.63 -18.17 8.79
N PRO A 205 -0.22 -17.18 8.46
CA PRO A 205 -0.34 -15.93 9.21
C PRO A 205 -0.52 -16.10 10.73
N ALA A 206 -1.23 -17.15 11.13
CA ALA A 206 -1.49 -17.43 12.55
C ALA A 206 -0.22 -17.68 13.37
N SER A 207 0.85 -18.21 12.76
CA SER A 207 2.12 -18.44 13.45
C SER A 207 2.80 -17.12 13.85
N GLY A 208 2.66 -16.08 13.03
CA GLY A 208 3.21 -14.75 13.31
C GLY A 208 2.37 -13.91 14.30
N GLU A 209 1.20 -14.38 14.70
CA GLU A 209 0.28 -13.66 15.60
C GLU A 209 0.53 -13.93 17.09
N ARG A 210 1.35 -14.91 17.41
CA ARG A 210 1.67 -15.33 18.78
C ARG A 210 3.16 -15.38 19.02
N LEU A 211 3.55 -15.20 20.28
CA LEU A 211 4.93 -15.35 20.70
C LEU A 211 5.33 -16.84 20.76
N SER A 212 6.59 -17.12 20.47
CA SER A 212 7.18 -18.43 20.75
C SER A 212 7.17 -18.73 22.26
N PRO A 213 7.27 -20.00 22.68
CA PRO A 213 7.33 -20.35 24.12
C PRO A 213 8.43 -19.58 24.86
N GLU A 214 9.60 -19.42 24.24
CA GLU A 214 10.73 -18.68 24.79
C GLU A 214 10.42 -17.18 24.89
N GLY A 215 9.83 -16.59 23.80
CA GLY A 215 9.39 -15.20 23.80
C GLY A 215 8.32 -14.93 24.86
N LEU A 216 7.37 -15.85 25.02
CA LEU A 216 6.34 -15.75 26.04
C LEU A 216 6.97 -15.71 27.45
N LEU A 217 7.91 -16.60 27.74
CA LEU A 217 8.61 -16.66 29.03
C LEU A 217 9.41 -15.36 29.30
N GLU A 218 10.07 -14.83 28.29
CA GLU A 218 10.82 -13.56 28.39
C GLU A 218 9.90 -12.39 28.75
N ILE A 219 8.74 -12.27 28.05
CA ILE A 219 7.77 -11.21 28.33
C ILE A 219 7.10 -11.40 29.71
N GLN A 220 6.80 -12.62 30.12
CA GLN A 220 6.30 -12.89 31.48
C GLN A 220 7.32 -12.50 32.54
N THR A 221 8.60 -12.72 32.31
CA THR A 221 9.69 -12.32 33.19
C THR A 221 9.80 -10.81 33.26
N LEU A 222 9.69 -10.13 32.12
CA LEU A 222 9.65 -8.67 32.04
C LEU A 222 8.43 -8.12 32.82
N SER A 223 7.24 -8.71 32.63
CA SER A 223 6.02 -8.31 33.33
C SER A 223 6.20 -8.35 34.85
N LYS A 224 6.81 -9.44 35.38
CA LYS A 224 7.09 -9.54 36.81
C LYS A 224 8.03 -8.43 37.33
N ARG A 225 9.02 -8.04 36.52
CA ARG A 225 9.94 -6.92 36.87
C ARG A 225 9.24 -5.57 36.88
N LEU A 226 8.35 -5.34 35.89
CA LEU A 226 7.64 -4.07 35.72
C LEU A 226 6.47 -3.89 36.70
N LYS A 227 5.98 -4.91 37.38
CA LYS A 227 4.86 -4.82 38.36
C LYS A 227 5.06 -3.73 39.42
N LYS A 228 6.29 -3.37 39.78
CA LYS A 228 6.58 -2.34 40.75
C LYS A 228 6.54 -0.90 40.21
N SER A 229 6.69 -0.74 38.91
CA SER A 229 6.67 0.54 38.22
C SER A 229 6.31 0.27 36.76
N LEU A 230 5.02 0.09 36.49
CA LEU A 230 4.49 -0.15 35.15
C LEU A 230 4.53 1.16 34.36
N PRO A 231 5.14 1.21 33.18
CA PRO A 231 5.08 2.37 32.32
C PRO A 231 3.69 2.53 31.70
N ASP A 232 3.35 3.75 31.27
CA ASP A 232 2.11 4.02 30.54
C ASP A 232 2.17 3.42 29.13
N VAL A 233 3.39 3.37 28.53
CA VAL A 233 3.60 2.93 27.14
C VAL A 233 4.77 1.95 27.04
N GLN A 234 4.55 0.83 26.35
CA GLN A 234 5.59 -0.08 25.86
C GLN A 234 5.67 0.01 24.33
N ILE A 235 6.82 0.37 23.79
CA ILE A 235 7.04 0.34 22.35
C ILE A 235 7.35 -1.08 21.90
N ILE A 236 6.63 -1.54 20.89
CA ILE A 236 6.82 -2.83 20.25
C ILE A 236 7.14 -2.58 18.79
N ILE A 237 8.20 -3.21 18.29
CA ILE A 237 8.67 -3.12 16.92
C ILE A 237 8.54 -4.53 16.32
N SER A 238 7.86 -4.67 15.21
CA SER A 238 7.80 -5.93 14.49
C SER A 238 8.14 -5.72 13.01
N ASP A 239 8.70 -6.73 12.39
CA ASP A 239 9.15 -6.69 10.99
C ASP A 239 7.98 -6.66 9.98
N GLY A 240 6.80 -7.09 10.37
CA GLY A 240 5.65 -7.05 9.46
C GLY A 240 5.97 -7.71 8.11
N LEU A 241 5.43 -7.17 7.03
CA LEU A 241 5.67 -7.65 5.66
C LEU A 241 6.86 -6.96 4.95
N ASN A 242 7.47 -5.96 5.58
CA ASN A 242 8.60 -5.22 5.01
C ASN A 242 9.59 -4.78 6.09
N THR A 243 10.50 -5.65 6.45
CA THR A 243 11.55 -5.38 7.44
C THR A 243 12.51 -4.28 6.98
N ARG A 244 12.77 -4.20 5.67
CA ARG A 244 13.66 -3.19 5.09
C ARG A 244 13.16 -1.77 5.31
N SER A 245 11.84 -1.55 5.35
CA SER A 245 11.29 -0.23 5.65
C SER A 245 11.72 0.35 7.01
N LEU A 246 12.15 -0.52 7.93
CA LEU A 246 12.70 -0.12 9.23
C LEU A 246 14.22 0.04 9.21
N MET A 247 14.93 -0.79 8.42
CA MET A 247 16.39 -0.82 8.37
C MET A 247 16.99 0.16 7.36
N ASP A 248 16.32 0.35 6.20
CA ASP A 248 16.86 1.17 5.12
C ASP A 248 16.87 2.65 5.49
N GLU A 249 17.87 3.38 4.99
CA GLU A 249 17.99 4.84 5.12
C GLU A 249 17.98 5.39 6.57
N GLY A 250 18.18 4.54 7.57
CA GLY A 250 18.11 4.94 8.98
C GLY A 250 16.69 5.30 9.44
N ASN A 251 15.67 4.73 8.81
CA ASN A 251 14.28 5.06 9.10
C ASN A 251 13.92 4.84 10.57
N LEU A 252 14.31 3.71 11.17
CA LEU A 252 14.02 3.43 12.58
C LEU A 252 14.78 4.36 13.51
N GLU A 253 16.03 4.70 13.19
CA GLU A 253 16.88 5.59 13.95
C GLU A 253 16.33 7.03 13.99
N ILE A 254 15.60 7.44 12.95
CA ILE A 254 14.94 8.75 12.89
C ILE A 254 13.56 8.68 13.56
N PHE A 255 12.80 7.64 13.26
CA PHE A 255 11.40 7.53 13.67
C PHE A 255 11.25 7.23 15.17
N LEU A 256 12.03 6.28 15.69
CA LEU A 256 11.90 5.84 17.08
C LEU A 256 12.16 6.96 18.10
N PRO A 257 13.24 7.77 17.99
CA PRO A 257 13.43 8.94 18.86
C PRO A 257 12.33 9.99 18.74
N ALA A 258 11.77 10.18 17.52
CA ALA A 258 10.66 11.10 17.32
C ALA A 258 9.40 10.64 18.07
N VAL A 259 9.09 9.33 18.06
CA VAL A 259 7.99 8.73 18.83
C VAL A 259 8.21 8.94 20.32
N TYR A 260 9.41 8.63 20.85
CA TYR A 260 9.74 8.85 22.27
C TYR A 260 9.53 10.32 22.67
N LYS A 261 10.01 11.25 21.84
CA LYS A 261 9.85 12.69 22.08
C LYS A 261 8.38 13.11 22.18
N GLN A 262 7.53 12.62 21.28
CA GLN A 262 6.11 12.96 21.26
C GLN A 262 5.38 12.38 22.49
N LEU A 263 5.63 11.12 22.83
CA LEU A 263 5.01 10.48 23.99
C LEU A 263 5.44 11.16 25.30
N THR A 264 6.72 11.54 25.42
CA THR A 264 7.23 12.30 26.58
C THR A 264 6.56 13.67 26.67
N ALA A 265 6.32 14.34 25.55
CA ALA A 265 5.62 15.64 25.53
C ALA A 265 4.14 15.52 26.00
N LEU A 266 3.56 14.33 25.92
CA LEU A 266 2.24 14.02 26.47
C LEU A 266 2.28 13.62 27.95
N ASN A 267 3.44 13.74 28.62
CA ASN A 267 3.68 13.31 29.99
C ASN A 267 3.45 11.81 30.26
N LEU A 268 3.61 10.98 29.26
CA LEU A 268 3.51 9.53 29.39
C LEU A 268 4.86 8.94 29.79
N SER A 269 4.86 8.03 30.76
CA SER A 269 6.03 7.23 31.11
C SER A 269 6.20 6.09 30.08
N ILE A 270 7.40 5.96 29.53
CA ILE A 270 7.69 5.00 28.46
C ILE A 270 8.67 3.97 28.99
N ALA A 271 8.45 2.69 28.64
CA ALA A 271 9.41 1.64 28.96
C ALA A 271 10.78 1.95 28.34
N GLU A 272 11.85 1.75 29.11
CA GLU A 272 13.22 2.06 28.69
C GLU A 272 13.69 1.20 27.51
N ALA A 273 13.26 -0.06 27.47
CA ALA A 273 13.63 -1.05 26.48
C ALA A 273 12.49 -1.27 25.49
N PRO A 274 12.65 -1.01 24.19
CA PRO A 274 11.69 -1.45 23.20
C PRO A 274 11.70 -2.99 23.08
N ILE A 275 10.57 -3.58 22.73
CA ILE A 275 10.47 -5.01 22.44
C ILE A 275 10.48 -5.17 20.93
N VAL A 276 11.36 -6.03 20.40
CA VAL A 276 11.38 -6.39 18.98
C VAL A 276 10.87 -7.80 18.81
N ILE A 277 9.85 -7.98 17.98
CA ILE A 277 9.29 -9.31 17.67
C ILE A 277 9.73 -9.71 16.27
N ARG A 278 10.57 -10.71 16.16
CA ARG A 278 10.98 -11.29 14.88
C ARG A 278 9.84 -12.11 14.29
N ASN A 279 9.62 -11.95 12.98
CA ASN A 279 8.49 -12.55 12.26
C ASN A 279 7.15 -12.29 12.98
N GLY A 280 6.99 -11.06 13.52
CA GLY A 280 5.81 -10.68 14.30
C GLY A 280 4.75 -9.99 13.44
N ARG A 281 3.50 -10.40 13.60
CA ARG A 281 2.34 -9.66 13.12
C ARG A 281 1.81 -8.74 14.20
N VAL A 282 0.96 -7.80 13.83
CA VAL A 282 0.36 -6.81 14.77
C VAL A 282 -0.26 -7.49 16.00
N ARG A 283 -0.89 -8.65 15.82
CA ARG A 283 -1.53 -9.38 16.94
C ARG A 283 -0.55 -9.93 17.97
N ALA A 284 0.68 -10.26 17.59
CA ALA A 284 1.71 -10.62 18.57
C ALA A 284 2.02 -9.45 19.53
N GLY A 285 1.90 -8.22 19.04
CA GLY A 285 1.99 -7.02 19.88
C GLY A 285 0.85 -6.92 20.91
N TYR A 286 -0.36 -7.34 20.55
CA TYR A 286 -1.49 -7.40 21.49
C TYR A 286 -1.26 -8.44 22.59
N GLU A 287 -0.71 -9.62 22.26
CA GLU A 287 -0.32 -10.61 23.25
C GLU A 287 0.71 -10.08 24.26
N VAL A 288 1.71 -9.33 23.79
CA VAL A 288 2.66 -8.63 24.67
C VAL A 288 1.92 -7.61 25.56
N GLY A 289 1.02 -6.82 24.98
CA GLY A 289 0.23 -5.84 25.73
C GLY A 289 -0.62 -6.49 26.84
N GLU A 290 -1.31 -7.58 26.52
CA GLU A 290 -2.09 -8.35 27.52
C GLU A 290 -1.21 -8.88 28.68
N LEU A 291 -0.01 -9.36 28.36
CA LEU A 291 0.92 -9.88 29.37
C LEU A 291 1.50 -8.78 30.27
N LEU A 292 1.72 -7.59 29.75
CA LEU A 292 2.32 -6.48 30.52
C LEU A 292 1.26 -5.68 31.27
N PHE A 293 0.13 -5.36 30.64
CA PHE A 293 -0.85 -4.40 31.13
C PHE A 293 -2.18 -5.03 31.55
N GLY A 294 -2.44 -6.30 31.16
CA GLY A 294 -3.70 -6.99 31.40
C GLY A 294 -4.73 -6.75 30.27
N LYS A 295 -5.78 -7.58 30.24
CA LYS A 295 -6.77 -7.57 29.13
C LYS A 295 -7.59 -6.28 29.01
N ASP A 296 -7.79 -5.55 30.10
CA ASP A 296 -8.62 -4.34 30.13
C ASP A 296 -7.91 -3.08 29.69
N SER A 297 -6.58 -3.11 29.55
CA SER A 297 -5.74 -1.95 29.20
C SER A 297 -5.62 -1.69 27.70
N LEU A 298 -6.13 -2.59 26.86
CA LEU A 298 -6.09 -2.50 25.40
C LEU A 298 -7.38 -1.92 24.78
N ARG A 299 -8.20 -1.24 25.57
CA ARG A 299 -9.45 -0.62 25.13
C ARG A 299 -9.28 0.85 24.80
#